data_eb9a9921320eeb8c3d33dc3beb1ab9b5
#
_entry.id   eb9a9921320eeb8c3d33dc3beb1ab9b5
#
_cell.length_a   1.000
_cell.length_b   1.000
_cell.length_c   1.000
_cell.angle_alpha   90.00
_cell.angle_beta   90.00
_cell.angle_gamma   90.00
#
_symmetry.space_group_name_H-M   'P 1'
#
loop_
_entity.id
_entity.type
_entity.pdbx_description
1 polymer ?
#
loop_
_entity_poly.entity_id
_entity_poly.type
_entity_poly.pdbx_seq_one_letter_code
_entity_poly.pdbx_strand_id
1 'polypeptide(L)'
;VRPMLKDGRWIGPILDQHMHLDRSNRFLDAVEEFVRVGGTAINLVHKPNFENLPIDIDEYRTAYLDTLTMADEVRAKFGIQVSVILGPHPVAWAHQVLTLGMTKASDLHLQAVDLALEHYSSGDCVCLGEVGRPHYPVSEEIWDAANELLVEVLSRAAKIGTSVQLHVEDNGSATYRELAEICGRAGMPLNRTIRHYAPADVSTQFTNGLACTVSVGKGCIESLVSTIDKSSSPWGMETDFLDDPRRPGAVLGPKTIPKRTQELCRALLESGKSESEVSEIMMNIHSNWPSEIYS
;
A
#
# COMPACT_ATOMS: atom_id res chain seq x y z
N VAL A 1 19.68 -16.00 14.10
CA VAL A 1 18.42 -15.48 14.67
C VAL A 1 17.64 -16.68 15.20
N ARG A 2 17.10 -16.62 16.44
CA ARG A 2 16.23 -17.68 16.91
C ARG A 2 14.95 -17.67 16.08
N PRO A 3 14.47 -18.86 15.62
CA PRO A 3 13.22 -18.94 14.90
C PRO A 3 12.07 -18.32 15.73
N MET A 4 11.27 -17.41 15.12
CA MET A 4 10.12 -16.81 15.75
C MET A 4 8.86 -17.66 15.49
N LEU A 5 9.02 -18.98 15.61
CA LEU A 5 7.94 -19.95 15.55
C LEU A 5 7.78 -20.65 16.90
N LYS A 6 6.54 -20.95 17.24
CA LYS A 6 6.17 -21.79 18.38
C LYS A 6 5.10 -22.78 17.93
N ASP A 7 5.40 -24.06 18.07
CA ASP A 7 4.49 -25.14 17.63
C ASP A 7 3.99 -24.97 16.19
N GLY A 8 4.91 -24.60 15.27
CA GLY A 8 4.61 -24.36 13.86
C GLY A 8 3.81 -23.08 13.57
N ARG A 9 3.63 -22.19 14.55
CA ARG A 9 2.93 -20.91 14.41
C ARG A 9 3.88 -19.74 14.50
N TRP A 10 3.67 -18.75 13.64
CA TRP A 10 4.37 -17.48 13.70
C TRP A 10 3.98 -16.69 14.97
N ILE A 11 4.97 -16.22 15.71
CA ILE A 11 4.81 -15.42 16.93
C ILE A 11 5.51 -14.05 16.85
N GLY A 12 6.08 -13.71 15.68
CA GLY A 12 6.72 -12.43 15.43
C GLY A 12 5.73 -11.33 15.01
N PRO A 13 6.25 -10.20 14.52
CA PRO A 13 5.42 -9.08 14.06
C PRO A 13 4.47 -9.48 12.94
N ILE A 14 3.30 -8.81 12.91
CA ILE A 14 2.29 -8.94 11.85
C ILE A 14 1.86 -7.54 11.44
N LEU A 15 2.21 -7.15 10.20
CA LEU A 15 1.93 -5.86 9.61
C LEU A 15 0.90 -5.99 8.50
N ASP A 16 -0.17 -5.18 8.54
CA ASP A 16 -1.00 -4.89 7.37
C ASP A 16 -0.40 -3.69 6.63
N GLN A 17 0.07 -3.90 5.39
CA GLN A 17 0.83 -2.87 4.67
C GLN A 17 -0.02 -1.85 3.93
N HIS A 18 -1.35 -1.99 3.95
CA HIS A 18 -2.26 -1.03 3.35
C HIS A 18 -3.66 -1.16 3.95
N MET A 19 -4.03 -0.21 4.78
CA MET A 19 -5.32 -0.16 5.46
C MET A 19 -5.83 1.28 5.51
N HIS A 20 -7.10 1.48 5.21
CA HIS A 20 -7.80 2.76 5.38
C HIS A 20 -8.68 2.72 6.61
N LEU A 21 -8.85 3.87 7.26
CA LEU A 21 -9.79 4.06 8.37
C LEU A 21 -10.69 5.26 8.10
N ASP A 22 -11.87 5.24 8.67
CA ASP A 22 -12.86 6.30 8.55
C ASP A 22 -13.57 6.52 9.88
N ARG A 23 -13.48 7.75 10.42
CA ARG A 23 -14.08 8.13 11.71
C ARG A 23 -15.59 7.95 11.73
N SER A 24 -16.24 8.10 10.56
CA SER A 24 -17.70 7.96 10.44
C SER A 24 -18.17 6.50 10.35
N ASN A 25 -17.24 5.54 10.26
CA ASN A 25 -17.52 4.13 10.13
C ASN A 25 -16.99 3.35 11.34
N ARG A 26 -16.24 2.28 11.14
CA ARG A 26 -15.79 1.40 12.24
C ARG A 26 -14.55 1.92 12.96
N PHE A 27 -13.67 2.61 12.28
CA PHE A 27 -12.47 3.26 12.80
C PHE A 27 -11.69 2.39 13.81
N LEU A 28 -11.73 2.77 15.10
CA LEU A 28 -11.01 2.04 16.16
C LEU A 28 -11.52 0.60 16.37
N ASP A 29 -12.78 0.31 16.08
CA ASP A 29 -13.33 -1.05 16.19
C ASP A 29 -12.72 -1.98 15.13
N ALA A 30 -12.41 -1.47 13.96
CA ALA A 30 -11.71 -2.24 12.92
C ALA A 30 -10.28 -2.60 13.35
N VAL A 31 -9.56 -1.65 13.96
CA VAL A 31 -8.23 -1.89 14.50
C VAL A 31 -8.26 -2.86 15.68
N GLU A 32 -9.27 -2.76 16.55
CA GLU A 32 -9.45 -3.71 17.66
C GLU A 32 -9.59 -5.15 17.15
N GLU A 33 -10.34 -5.37 16.08
CA GLU A 33 -10.44 -6.70 15.46
C GLU A 33 -9.10 -7.22 14.96
N PHE A 34 -8.28 -6.37 14.35
CA PHE A 34 -6.93 -6.72 13.86
C PHE A 34 -6.00 -7.10 15.03
N VAL A 35 -5.96 -6.26 16.07
CA VAL A 35 -5.10 -6.48 17.25
C VAL A 35 -5.51 -7.75 18.02
N ARG A 36 -6.81 -7.99 18.19
CA ARG A 36 -7.33 -9.18 18.91
C ARG A 36 -6.90 -10.51 18.30
N VAL A 37 -6.58 -10.56 17.02
CA VAL A 37 -6.14 -11.78 16.32
C VAL A 37 -4.64 -11.81 16.05
N GLY A 38 -3.88 -10.88 16.64
CA GLY A 38 -2.42 -10.89 16.65
C GLY A 38 -1.75 -9.88 15.73
N GLY A 39 -2.48 -8.93 15.16
CA GLY A 39 -1.89 -7.82 14.41
C GLY A 39 -1.09 -6.87 15.30
N THR A 40 0.09 -6.43 14.86
CA THR A 40 1.02 -5.63 15.66
C THR A 40 1.40 -4.30 15.03
N ALA A 41 1.17 -4.15 13.73
CA ALA A 41 1.50 -2.93 13.00
C ALA A 41 0.56 -2.72 11.81
N ILE A 42 0.30 -1.46 11.45
CA ILE A 42 -0.45 -1.08 10.25
C ILE A 42 0.24 0.07 9.52
N ASN A 43 0.15 0.06 8.18
CA ASN A 43 0.34 1.25 7.38
C ASN A 43 -1.04 1.86 7.12
N LEU A 44 -1.32 2.98 7.77
CA LEU A 44 -2.55 3.73 7.59
C LEU A 44 -2.41 4.64 6.37
N VAL A 45 -3.18 4.34 5.33
CA VAL A 45 -3.16 5.07 4.07
C VAL A 45 -4.29 6.09 4.04
N HIS A 46 -4.00 7.31 3.58
CA HIS A 46 -5.01 8.34 3.41
C HIS A 46 -6.16 7.85 2.53
N LYS A 47 -7.40 8.02 3.02
CA LYS A 47 -8.62 7.62 2.32
C LYS A 47 -9.29 8.83 1.69
N PRO A 48 -9.44 8.91 0.35
CA PRO A 48 -10.20 9.99 -0.27
C PRO A 48 -11.70 9.89 0.09
N ASN A 49 -12.33 11.03 0.32
CA ASN A 49 -13.78 11.11 0.44
C ASN A 49 -14.38 11.44 -0.93
N PHE A 50 -14.84 10.42 -1.66
CA PHE A 50 -15.39 10.59 -3.01
C PHE A 50 -16.72 11.34 -3.06
N GLU A 51 -17.41 11.54 -1.92
CA GLU A 51 -18.60 12.38 -1.83
C GLU A 51 -18.24 13.87 -1.75
N ASN A 52 -17.01 14.17 -1.31
CA ASN A 52 -16.53 15.53 -1.04
C ASN A 52 -15.02 15.61 -1.31
N LEU A 53 -14.64 15.56 -2.58
CA LEU A 53 -13.24 15.64 -2.99
C LEU A 53 -12.69 17.05 -2.78
N PRO A 54 -11.44 17.19 -2.33
CA PRO A 54 -10.78 18.49 -2.20
C PRO A 54 -10.78 19.29 -3.52
N ILE A 55 -11.07 20.57 -3.44
CA ILE A 55 -11.04 21.50 -4.57
C ILE A 55 -9.88 22.50 -4.50
N ASP A 56 -9.18 22.54 -3.38
CA ASP A 56 -7.97 23.33 -3.16
C ASP A 56 -6.99 22.61 -2.22
N ILE A 57 -5.83 23.22 -2.02
CA ILE A 57 -4.76 22.63 -1.21
C ILE A 57 -5.04 22.66 0.30
N ASP A 58 -5.84 23.60 0.78
CA ASP A 58 -6.16 23.67 2.21
C ASP A 58 -7.11 22.56 2.63
N GLU A 59 -7.99 22.13 1.74
CA GLU A 59 -8.82 20.94 1.94
C GLU A 59 -7.98 19.65 1.95
N TYR A 60 -6.97 19.51 1.09
CA TYR A 60 -6.00 18.42 1.17
C TYR A 60 -5.20 18.44 2.48
N ARG A 61 -4.78 19.63 2.92
CA ARG A 61 -4.09 19.79 4.20
C ARG A 61 -4.93 19.30 5.37
N THR A 62 -6.20 19.67 5.39
CA THR A 62 -7.16 19.24 6.41
C THR A 62 -7.33 17.72 6.38
N ALA A 63 -7.47 17.13 5.19
CA ALA A 63 -7.65 15.68 5.03
C ALA A 63 -6.42 14.87 5.47
N TYR A 64 -5.21 15.35 5.16
CA TYR A 64 -3.95 14.70 5.60
C TYR A 64 -3.77 14.80 7.10
N LEU A 65 -4.05 15.96 7.71
CA LEU A 65 -4.00 16.14 9.17
C LEU A 65 -4.99 15.22 9.89
N ASP A 66 -6.18 14.97 9.35
CA ASP A 66 -7.11 14.02 9.94
C ASP A 66 -6.57 12.59 9.90
N THR A 67 -5.92 12.19 8.80
CA THR A 67 -5.27 10.88 8.70
C THR A 67 -4.14 10.72 9.74
N LEU A 68 -3.31 11.75 9.93
CA LEU A 68 -2.26 11.77 10.95
C LEU A 68 -2.84 11.67 12.37
N THR A 69 -3.91 12.42 12.63
CA THR A 69 -4.60 12.39 13.93
C THR A 69 -5.22 11.02 14.21
N MET A 70 -5.83 10.37 13.21
CA MET A 70 -6.34 9.00 13.33
C MET A 70 -5.21 8.02 13.70
N ALA A 71 -4.03 8.16 13.12
CA ALA A 71 -2.88 7.32 13.45
C ALA A 71 -2.46 7.49 14.92
N ASP A 72 -2.45 8.72 15.42
CA ASP A 72 -2.12 9.02 16.84
C ASP A 72 -3.14 8.40 17.79
N GLU A 73 -4.43 8.47 17.47
CA GLU A 73 -5.49 7.84 18.27
C GLU A 73 -5.36 6.32 18.30
N VAL A 74 -5.00 5.70 17.17
CA VAL A 74 -4.75 4.25 17.11
C VAL A 74 -3.54 3.87 17.96
N ARG A 75 -2.42 4.60 17.84
CA ARG A 75 -1.22 4.39 18.67
C ARG A 75 -1.53 4.51 20.16
N ALA A 76 -2.26 5.56 20.54
CA ALA A 76 -2.61 5.83 21.93
C ALA A 76 -3.52 4.74 22.52
N LYS A 77 -4.49 4.24 21.74
CA LYS A 77 -5.46 3.25 22.23
C LYS A 77 -4.91 1.83 22.29
N PHE A 78 -4.14 1.41 21.29
CA PHE A 78 -3.75 0.01 21.12
C PHE A 78 -2.26 -0.27 21.37
N GLY A 79 -1.42 0.75 21.40
CA GLY A 79 0.03 0.59 21.57
C GLY A 79 0.73 -0.15 20.43
N ILE A 80 0.11 -0.27 19.25
CA ILE A 80 0.70 -0.87 18.06
C ILE A 80 1.48 0.17 17.25
N GLN A 81 2.34 -0.32 16.36
CA GLN A 81 3.01 0.56 15.39
C GLN A 81 2.03 1.00 14.30
N VAL A 82 2.04 2.30 13.99
CA VAL A 82 1.25 2.87 12.88
C VAL A 82 2.17 3.77 12.08
N SER A 83 2.41 3.39 10.83
CA SER A 83 3.04 4.27 9.85
C SER A 83 1.97 4.92 8.99
N VAL A 84 2.16 6.17 8.59
CA VAL A 84 1.19 6.89 7.76
C VAL A 84 1.71 7.03 6.34
N ILE A 85 0.82 6.84 5.37
CA ILE A 85 1.08 7.03 3.94
C ILE A 85 0.11 8.09 3.44
N LEU A 86 0.64 9.15 2.84
CA LEU A 86 -0.12 10.29 2.34
C LEU A 86 0.10 10.49 0.84
N GLY A 87 -0.96 10.82 0.13
CA GLY A 87 -0.92 11.15 -1.29
C GLY A 87 -2.31 11.37 -1.87
N PRO A 88 -2.43 12.09 -3.01
CA PRO A 88 -3.68 12.24 -3.70
C PRO A 88 -3.98 11.02 -4.57
N HIS A 89 -5.17 10.45 -4.38
CA HIS A 89 -5.59 9.23 -5.08
C HIS A 89 -5.85 9.50 -6.58
N PRO A 90 -5.40 8.63 -7.51
CA PRO A 90 -5.55 8.88 -8.95
C PRO A 90 -7.01 8.88 -9.44
N VAL A 91 -7.90 8.13 -8.79
CA VAL A 91 -9.33 8.17 -9.11
C VAL A 91 -9.96 9.50 -8.65
N ALA A 92 -9.50 10.08 -7.53
CA ALA A 92 -9.91 11.41 -7.12
C ALA A 92 -9.53 12.45 -8.17
N TRP A 93 -8.30 12.40 -8.70
CA TRP A 93 -7.88 13.25 -9.81
C TRP A 93 -8.79 13.10 -11.03
N ALA A 94 -9.11 11.87 -11.45
CA ALA A 94 -9.99 11.64 -12.60
C ALA A 94 -11.39 12.26 -12.42
N HIS A 95 -11.95 12.22 -11.20
CA HIS A 95 -13.20 12.90 -10.87
C HIS A 95 -13.04 14.43 -10.84
N GLN A 96 -11.92 14.93 -10.30
CA GLN A 96 -11.61 16.36 -10.28
C GLN A 96 -11.43 16.93 -11.69
N VAL A 97 -10.91 16.16 -12.64
CA VAL A 97 -10.85 16.58 -14.06
C VAL A 97 -12.24 16.93 -14.61
N LEU A 98 -13.28 16.19 -14.23
CA LEU A 98 -14.65 16.45 -14.69
C LEU A 98 -15.25 17.74 -14.12
N THR A 99 -14.79 18.16 -12.94
CA THR A 99 -15.35 19.34 -12.23
C THR A 99 -14.48 20.57 -12.36
N LEU A 100 -13.15 20.43 -12.34
CA LEU A 100 -12.18 21.53 -12.35
C LEU A 100 -11.53 21.76 -13.71
N GLY A 101 -11.61 20.77 -14.61
CA GLY A 101 -10.86 20.70 -15.86
C GLY A 101 -9.45 20.15 -15.66
N MET A 102 -8.87 19.60 -16.75
CA MET A 102 -7.58 18.87 -16.73
C MET A 102 -6.45 19.65 -16.07
N THR A 103 -6.21 20.89 -16.47
CA THR A 103 -5.09 21.70 -15.96
C THR A 103 -5.21 21.92 -14.46
N LYS A 104 -6.35 22.42 -13.97
CA LYS A 104 -6.53 22.69 -12.55
C LYS A 104 -6.48 21.45 -11.68
N ALA A 105 -7.10 20.35 -12.16
CA ALA A 105 -7.06 19.07 -11.44
C ALA A 105 -5.62 18.53 -11.33
N SER A 106 -4.82 18.63 -12.39
CA SER A 106 -3.43 18.19 -12.39
C SER A 106 -2.54 19.09 -11.53
N ASP A 107 -2.72 20.40 -11.58
CA ASP A 107 -2.01 21.34 -10.71
C ASP A 107 -2.32 21.08 -9.23
N LEU A 108 -3.60 20.87 -8.88
CA LEU A 108 -4.02 20.56 -7.52
C LEU A 108 -3.43 19.22 -7.05
N HIS A 109 -3.44 18.20 -7.93
CA HIS A 109 -2.83 16.90 -7.64
C HIS A 109 -1.35 17.03 -7.33
N LEU A 110 -0.60 17.79 -8.12
CA LEU A 110 0.83 18.01 -7.88
C LEU A 110 1.09 18.84 -6.60
N GLN A 111 0.25 19.82 -6.28
CA GLN A 111 0.32 20.53 -5.00
C GLN A 111 0.07 19.58 -3.81
N ALA A 112 -0.90 18.66 -3.93
CA ALA A 112 -1.17 17.67 -2.91
C ALA A 112 -0.04 16.63 -2.76
N VAL A 113 0.64 16.28 -3.86
CA VAL A 113 1.88 15.49 -3.83
C VAL A 113 2.98 16.22 -3.07
N ASP A 114 3.23 17.51 -3.40
CA ASP A 114 4.25 18.30 -2.73
C ASP A 114 3.96 18.42 -1.23
N LEU A 115 2.70 18.62 -0.84
CA LEU A 115 2.29 18.63 0.57
C LEU A 115 2.56 17.29 1.27
N ALA A 116 2.29 16.16 0.62
CA ALA A 116 2.62 14.84 1.16
C ALA A 116 4.14 14.65 1.32
N LEU A 117 4.93 15.15 0.37
CA LEU A 117 6.40 15.12 0.43
C LEU A 117 6.97 16.05 1.52
N GLU A 118 6.30 17.15 1.84
CA GLU A 118 6.62 18.00 3.01
C GLU A 118 6.40 17.21 4.30
N HIS A 119 5.28 16.50 4.45
CA HIS A 119 5.02 15.62 5.60
C HIS A 119 6.04 14.48 5.70
N TYR A 120 6.44 13.89 4.57
CA TYR A 120 7.51 12.90 4.55
C TYR A 120 8.83 13.49 5.07
N SER A 121 9.21 14.67 4.58
CA SER A 121 10.45 15.36 4.99
C SER A 121 10.44 15.77 6.47
N SER A 122 9.26 15.99 7.05
CA SER A 122 9.06 16.28 8.47
C SER A 122 9.00 15.02 9.35
N GLY A 123 8.94 13.83 8.74
CA GLY A 123 8.83 12.55 9.46
C GLY A 123 7.41 12.19 9.90
N ASP A 124 6.39 12.89 9.41
CA ASP A 124 5.00 12.64 9.75
C ASP A 124 4.43 11.42 8.99
N CYS A 125 4.92 11.16 7.78
CA CYS A 125 4.57 9.99 6.98
C CYS A 125 5.83 9.30 6.43
N VAL A 126 5.68 8.07 5.94
CA VAL A 126 6.80 7.20 5.56
C VAL A 126 6.85 6.88 4.07
N CYS A 127 5.85 7.27 3.31
CA CYS A 127 5.72 6.94 1.90
C CYS A 127 4.71 7.89 1.23
N LEU A 128 4.92 8.18 -0.06
CA LEU A 128 3.93 8.85 -0.89
C LEU A 128 2.91 7.82 -1.42
N GLY A 129 1.63 8.01 -1.17
CA GLY A 129 0.58 7.10 -1.68
C GLY A 129 -0.80 7.34 -1.06
N GLU A 130 -1.84 6.85 -1.68
CA GLU A 130 -1.83 6.21 -3.00
C GLU A 130 -1.74 7.26 -4.12
N VAL A 131 -0.83 7.08 -5.01
CA VAL A 131 -0.77 7.81 -6.29
C VAL A 131 -0.79 6.77 -7.42
N GLY A 132 -0.90 7.19 -8.68
CA GLY A 132 -0.92 6.23 -9.77
C GLY A 132 -1.79 6.67 -10.94
N ARG A 133 -2.60 5.73 -11.45
CA ARG A 133 -3.49 5.96 -12.59
C ARG A 133 -4.83 5.24 -12.40
N PRO A 134 -5.91 5.63 -13.13
CA PRO A 134 -7.21 4.99 -13.00
C PRO A 134 -7.14 3.47 -13.24
N HIS A 135 -7.81 2.69 -12.40
CA HIS A 135 -7.87 1.22 -12.50
C HIS A 135 -9.05 0.72 -13.33
N TYR A 136 -9.80 1.61 -13.95
CA TYR A 136 -10.97 1.32 -14.80
C TYR A 136 -10.82 2.01 -16.16
N PRO A 137 -11.58 1.57 -17.19
CA PRO A 137 -11.52 2.16 -18.51
C PRO A 137 -11.86 3.66 -18.50
N VAL A 138 -10.98 4.46 -19.08
CA VAL A 138 -11.12 5.90 -19.28
C VAL A 138 -10.85 6.23 -20.75
N SER A 139 -11.09 7.49 -21.17
CA SER A 139 -10.69 7.92 -22.51
C SER A 139 -9.16 7.91 -22.67
N GLU A 140 -8.70 7.79 -23.92
CA GLU A 140 -7.26 7.85 -24.25
C GLU A 140 -6.61 9.15 -23.72
N GLU A 141 -7.30 10.28 -23.87
CA GLU A 141 -6.84 11.57 -23.32
C GLU A 141 -6.60 11.53 -21.80
N ILE A 142 -7.53 10.96 -21.03
CA ILE A 142 -7.39 10.80 -19.57
C ILE A 142 -6.26 9.83 -19.24
N TRP A 143 -6.15 8.74 -20.00
CA TRP A 143 -5.11 7.73 -19.80
C TRP A 143 -3.71 8.30 -20.04
N ASP A 144 -3.51 9.01 -21.15
CA ASP A 144 -2.24 9.64 -21.47
C ASP A 144 -1.85 10.72 -20.44
N ALA A 145 -2.82 11.57 -20.07
CA ALA A 145 -2.60 12.58 -19.05
C ALA A 145 -2.24 11.98 -17.68
N ALA A 146 -2.90 10.86 -17.30
CA ALA A 146 -2.60 10.15 -16.06
C ALA A 146 -1.18 9.58 -16.05
N ASN A 147 -0.71 9.02 -17.18
CA ASN A 147 0.64 8.48 -17.31
C ASN A 147 1.71 9.59 -17.25
N GLU A 148 1.50 10.72 -17.93
CA GLU A 148 2.42 11.85 -17.84
C GLU A 148 2.45 12.47 -16.43
N LEU A 149 1.29 12.60 -15.80
CA LEU A 149 1.19 13.05 -14.41
C LEU A 149 1.94 12.10 -13.46
N LEU A 150 1.81 10.78 -13.67
CA LEU A 150 2.51 9.77 -12.87
C LEU A 150 4.03 9.88 -13.02
N VAL A 151 4.56 10.15 -14.23
CA VAL A 151 5.99 10.40 -14.43
C VAL A 151 6.46 11.59 -13.59
N GLU A 152 5.70 12.69 -13.59
CA GLU A 152 6.03 13.89 -12.79
C GLU A 152 5.98 13.59 -11.29
N VAL A 153 4.96 12.88 -10.81
CA VAL A 153 4.83 12.48 -9.42
C VAL A 153 6.01 11.62 -8.97
N LEU A 154 6.37 10.59 -9.74
CA LEU A 154 7.50 9.71 -9.45
C LEU A 154 8.83 10.46 -9.50
N SER A 155 9.00 11.41 -10.42
CA SER A 155 10.20 12.25 -10.49
C SER A 155 10.38 13.10 -9.22
N ARG A 156 9.29 13.65 -8.67
CA ARG A 156 9.32 14.40 -7.40
C ARG A 156 9.68 13.49 -6.23
N ALA A 157 9.07 12.31 -6.15
CA ALA A 157 9.36 11.32 -5.13
C ALA A 157 10.83 10.85 -5.18
N ALA A 158 11.35 10.59 -6.39
CA ALA A 158 12.74 10.18 -6.59
C ALA A 158 13.75 11.24 -6.11
N LYS A 159 13.48 12.54 -6.35
CA LYS A 159 14.33 13.65 -5.88
C LYS A 159 14.41 13.74 -4.35
N ILE A 160 13.34 13.40 -3.67
CA ILE A 160 13.27 13.39 -2.19
C ILE A 160 13.80 12.07 -1.62
N GLY A 161 13.77 10.98 -2.42
CA GLY A 161 14.21 9.65 -2.00
C GLY A 161 13.15 8.85 -1.26
N THR A 162 11.87 9.26 -1.31
CA THR A 162 10.77 8.50 -0.70
C THR A 162 10.35 7.30 -1.55
N SER A 163 9.75 6.31 -0.92
CA SER A 163 9.03 5.24 -1.62
C SER A 163 7.63 5.69 -2.06
N VAL A 164 7.06 4.99 -3.02
CA VAL A 164 5.74 5.33 -3.57
C VAL A 164 4.85 4.10 -3.60
N GLN A 165 3.63 4.20 -3.06
CA GLN A 165 2.57 3.21 -3.26
C GLN A 165 1.69 3.58 -4.44
N LEU A 166 1.56 2.64 -5.39
CA LEU A 166 0.85 2.84 -6.65
C LEU A 166 -0.50 2.13 -6.66
N HIS A 167 -1.55 2.91 -6.91
CA HIS A 167 -2.88 2.44 -7.29
C HIS A 167 -2.99 2.41 -8.82
N VAL A 168 -3.18 1.23 -9.40
CA VAL A 168 -3.20 1.01 -10.84
C VAL A 168 -4.18 -0.11 -11.21
N GLU A 169 -4.47 -0.24 -12.50
CA GLU A 169 -5.22 -1.36 -13.07
C GLU A 169 -4.46 -2.68 -12.97
N ASP A 170 -5.13 -3.79 -13.24
CA ASP A 170 -4.53 -5.12 -13.26
C ASP A 170 -4.65 -5.79 -14.64
N ASN A 171 -3.57 -5.68 -15.42
CA ASN A 171 -3.33 -6.42 -16.64
C ASN A 171 -2.16 -7.41 -16.47
N GLY A 172 -2.03 -7.99 -15.27
CA GLY A 172 -0.97 -8.94 -14.93
C GLY A 172 0.44 -8.34 -15.05
N SER A 173 1.36 -9.09 -15.65
CA SER A 173 2.75 -8.63 -15.83
C SER A 173 2.89 -7.45 -16.83
N ALA A 174 1.89 -7.19 -17.69
CA ALA A 174 1.92 -6.05 -18.58
C ALA A 174 1.88 -4.72 -17.79
N THR A 175 1.04 -4.62 -16.78
CA THR A 175 1.02 -3.47 -15.87
C THR A 175 2.41 -3.21 -15.26
N TYR A 176 3.08 -4.24 -14.77
CA TYR A 176 4.42 -4.09 -14.19
C TYR A 176 5.47 -3.63 -15.21
N ARG A 177 5.42 -4.10 -16.46
CA ARG A 177 6.35 -3.63 -17.52
C ARG A 177 6.16 -2.16 -17.81
N GLU A 178 4.93 -1.72 -17.99
CA GLU A 178 4.61 -0.30 -18.21
C GLU A 178 5.03 0.58 -17.03
N LEU A 179 4.78 0.13 -15.80
CA LEU A 179 5.23 0.84 -14.61
C LEU A 179 6.76 0.92 -14.52
N ALA A 180 7.48 -0.14 -14.90
CA ALA A 180 8.95 -0.10 -14.96
C ALA A 180 9.47 0.89 -15.99
N GLU A 181 8.83 1.03 -17.15
CA GLU A 181 9.15 2.04 -18.15
C GLU A 181 8.89 3.47 -17.62
N ILE A 182 7.76 3.69 -16.94
CA ILE A 182 7.41 4.96 -16.28
C ILE A 182 8.44 5.29 -15.21
N CYS A 183 8.84 4.34 -14.37
CA CYS A 183 9.89 4.51 -13.37
C CYS A 183 11.23 4.90 -14.01
N GLY A 184 11.60 4.27 -15.13
CA GLY A 184 12.80 4.60 -15.89
C GLY A 184 12.79 6.05 -16.41
N ARG A 185 11.65 6.51 -16.93
CA ARG A 185 11.47 7.91 -17.38
C ARG A 185 11.57 8.90 -16.21
N ALA A 186 11.05 8.55 -15.05
CA ALA A 186 11.03 9.39 -13.85
C ALA A 186 12.33 9.34 -13.03
N GLY A 187 13.23 8.39 -13.29
CA GLY A 187 14.41 8.12 -12.45
C GLY A 187 14.07 7.51 -11.09
N MET A 188 12.91 6.84 -10.97
CA MET A 188 12.44 6.23 -9.73
C MET A 188 12.95 4.79 -9.59
N PRO A 189 13.58 4.39 -8.46
CA PRO A 189 14.02 3.02 -8.24
C PRO A 189 12.84 2.04 -8.17
N LEU A 190 12.96 0.90 -8.89
CA LEU A 190 11.91 -0.10 -8.96
C LEU A 190 11.56 -0.70 -7.58
N ASN A 191 12.59 -0.99 -6.77
CA ASN A 191 12.41 -1.58 -5.43
C ASN A 191 11.85 -0.60 -4.39
N ARG A 192 11.69 0.69 -4.71
CA ARG A 192 11.01 1.71 -3.91
C ARG A 192 9.66 2.11 -4.50
N THR A 193 9.24 1.48 -5.58
CA THR A 193 7.95 1.66 -6.23
C THR A 193 7.10 0.43 -5.93
N ILE A 194 6.08 0.62 -5.11
CA ILE A 194 5.27 -0.46 -4.55
C ILE A 194 3.94 -0.49 -5.27
N ARG A 195 3.69 -1.53 -6.09
CA ARG A 195 2.34 -1.76 -6.58
C ARG A 195 1.51 -2.33 -5.43
N HIS A 196 0.52 -1.57 -4.94
CA HIS A 196 -0.45 -2.08 -3.99
C HIS A 196 -1.56 -2.88 -4.68
N TYR A 197 -2.37 -3.61 -3.91
CA TYR A 197 -3.43 -4.49 -4.41
C TYR A 197 -2.95 -5.48 -5.47
N ALA A 198 -1.73 -5.97 -5.28
CA ALA A 198 -1.08 -6.83 -6.27
C ALA A 198 -1.63 -8.27 -6.25
N PRO A 199 -1.65 -8.96 -7.41
CA PRO A 199 -1.84 -10.41 -7.47
C PRO A 199 -0.77 -11.17 -6.67
N ALA A 200 -1.07 -12.41 -6.30
CA ALA A 200 -0.22 -13.24 -5.44
C ALA A 200 0.96 -13.91 -6.18
N ASP A 201 1.44 -13.36 -7.28
CA ASP A 201 2.70 -13.75 -7.92
C ASP A 201 3.77 -12.69 -7.63
N VAL A 202 4.73 -13.05 -6.76
CA VAL A 202 5.82 -12.16 -6.34
C VAL A 202 7.15 -12.46 -7.07
N SER A 203 7.12 -13.33 -8.09
CA SER A 203 8.32 -13.62 -8.89
C SER A 203 8.82 -12.38 -9.62
N THR A 204 10.13 -12.24 -9.75
CA THR A 204 10.78 -11.13 -10.48
C THR A 204 10.33 -11.07 -11.94
N GLN A 205 10.07 -12.22 -12.55
CA GLN A 205 9.54 -12.28 -13.91
C GLN A 205 8.15 -11.61 -14.02
N PHE A 206 7.30 -11.76 -13.00
CA PHE A 206 5.96 -11.16 -12.98
C PHE A 206 6.02 -9.68 -12.60
N THR A 207 6.76 -9.35 -11.51
CA THR A 207 6.82 -7.99 -10.95
C THR A 207 7.76 -7.05 -11.70
N ASN A 208 8.56 -7.56 -12.65
CA ASN A 208 9.56 -6.77 -13.39
C ASN A 208 10.54 -6.00 -12.49
N GLY A 209 10.75 -6.47 -11.26
CA GLY A 209 11.65 -5.85 -10.30
C GLY A 209 10.99 -4.78 -9.38
N LEU A 210 9.71 -4.47 -9.57
CA LEU A 210 8.99 -3.60 -8.64
C LEU A 210 8.72 -4.30 -7.30
N ALA A 211 8.69 -3.54 -6.23
CA ALA A 211 8.10 -3.98 -4.97
C ALA A 211 6.57 -4.11 -5.10
N CYS A 212 5.95 -4.90 -4.24
CA CYS A 212 4.50 -5.01 -4.22
C CYS A 212 3.93 -5.35 -2.84
N THR A 213 2.67 -4.99 -2.62
CA THR A 213 1.87 -5.49 -1.51
C THR A 213 0.70 -6.31 -2.06
N VAL A 214 0.66 -7.58 -1.66
CA VAL A 214 -0.27 -8.57 -2.20
C VAL A 214 -1.58 -8.50 -1.44
N SER A 215 -2.68 -8.34 -2.17
CA SER A 215 -4.03 -8.51 -1.62
C SER A 215 -4.28 -9.99 -1.34
N VAL A 216 -4.17 -10.38 -0.06
CA VAL A 216 -4.14 -11.79 0.35
C VAL A 216 -5.54 -12.40 0.52
N GLY A 217 -6.32 -12.39 -0.54
CA GLY A 217 -7.62 -13.02 -0.64
C GLY A 217 -7.58 -14.55 -0.53
N LYS A 218 -8.72 -15.17 -0.81
CA LYS A 218 -8.83 -16.63 -0.84
C LYS A 218 -7.99 -17.21 -1.98
N GLY A 219 -7.21 -18.25 -1.69
CA GLY A 219 -6.39 -18.96 -2.70
C GLY A 219 -5.02 -18.35 -2.99
N CYS A 220 -4.66 -17.22 -2.37
CA CYS A 220 -3.38 -16.58 -2.60
C CYS A 220 -2.16 -17.35 -2.08
N ILE A 221 -2.33 -18.19 -1.05
CA ILE A 221 -1.21 -18.84 -0.35
C ILE A 221 -0.43 -19.80 -1.27
N GLU A 222 -1.13 -20.59 -2.08
CA GLU A 222 -0.48 -21.52 -3.03
C GLU A 222 0.39 -20.78 -4.05
N SER A 223 -0.12 -19.67 -4.59
CA SER A 223 0.62 -18.83 -5.52
C SER A 223 1.85 -18.18 -4.86
N LEU A 224 1.72 -17.68 -3.63
CA LEU A 224 2.85 -17.16 -2.86
C LEU A 224 3.91 -18.23 -2.65
N VAL A 225 3.55 -19.41 -2.14
CA VAL A 225 4.50 -20.51 -1.91
C VAL A 225 5.24 -20.91 -3.19
N SER A 226 4.58 -20.87 -4.35
CA SER A 226 5.19 -21.24 -5.64
C SER A 226 6.12 -20.17 -6.24
N THR A 227 6.01 -18.91 -5.80
CA THR A 227 6.70 -17.77 -6.41
C THR A 227 7.71 -17.07 -5.50
N ILE A 228 7.62 -17.29 -4.19
CA ILE A 228 8.44 -16.60 -3.18
C ILE A 228 9.96 -16.79 -3.39
N ASP A 229 10.42 -17.98 -3.75
CA ASP A 229 11.83 -18.27 -4.00
C ASP A 229 12.35 -17.68 -5.34
N LYS A 230 11.45 -17.14 -6.15
CA LYS A 230 11.75 -16.48 -7.42
C LYS A 230 11.67 -14.96 -7.33
N SER A 231 11.40 -14.42 -6.14
CA SER A 231 11.35 -12.98 -5.89
C SER A 231 12.72 -12.43 -5.58
N SER A 232 13.08 -11.33 -6.24
CA SER A 232 14.30 -10.54 -5.91
C SER A 232 13.94 -9.15 -5.37
N SER A 233 12.66 -8.80 -5.32
CA SER A 233 12.18 -7.50 -4.85
C SER A 233 11.40 -7.65 -3.56
N PRO A 234 11.38 -6.62 -2.70
CA PRO A 234 10.55 -6.61 -1.51
C PRO A 234 9.08 -6.80 -1.85
N TRP A 235 8.39 -7.57 -1.04
CA TRP A 235 6.94 -7.72 -1.11
C TRP A 235 6.34 -7.85 0.28
N GLY A 236 5.04 -7.62 0.38
CA GLY A 236 4.32 -7.74 1.63
C GLY A 236 2.87 -8.13 1.43
N MET A 237 2.11 -8.12 2.51
CA MET A 237 0.69 -8.47 2.52
C MET A 237 -0.16 -7.29 2.95
N GLU A 238 -1.33 -7.16 2.34
CA GLU A 238 -2.28 -6.09 2.64
C GLU A 238 -3.72 -6.55 2.61
N THR A 239 -4.61 -5.79 3.27
CA THR A 239 -6.05 -5.97 3.15
C THR A 239 -6.68 -5.03 2.13
N ASP A 240 -6.15 -3.84 1.96
CA ASP A 240 -6.85 -2.71 1.36
C ASP A 240 -8.23 -2.48 2.03
N PHE A 241 -8.29 -2.64 3.36
CA PHE A 241 -9.53 -2.43 4.10
C PHE A 241 -9.99 -0.99 3.98
N LEU A 242 -11.16 -0.77 3.36
CA LEU A 242 -11.65 0.58 3.06
C LEU A 242 -12.41 1.25 4.21
N ASP A 243 -12.77 0.52 5.25
CA ASP A 243 -13.65 0.99 6.33
C ASP A 243 -14.93 1.65 5.79
N ASP A 244 -15.58 0.98 4.85
CA ASP A 244 -16.83 1.42 4.25
C ASP A 244 -17.88 0.30 4.30
N PRO A 245 -18.86 0.36 5.23
CA PRO A 245 -19.87 -0.68 5.37
C PRO A 245 -20.81 -0.81 4.17
N ARG A 246 -20.85 0.18 3.28
CA ARG A 246 -21.61 0.11 2.02
C ARG A 246 -20.95 -0.79 0.98
N ARG A 247 -19.69 -1.14 1.19
CA ARG A 247 -18.87 -1.93 0.26
C ARG A 247 -18.17 -3.10 0.96
N PRO A 248 -18.89 -3.95 1.72
CA PRO A 248 -18.29 -4.95 2.62
C PRO A 248 -17.57 -6.09 1.88
N GLY A 249 -17.79 -6.24 0.58
CA GLY A 249 -17.16 -7.26 -0.26
C GLY A 249 -16.10 -6.73 -1.23
N ALA A 250 -15.81 -5.42 -1.21
CA ALA A 250 -14.87 -4.82 -2.17
C ALA A 250 -13.42 -5.13 -1.81
N VAL A 251 -13.11 -5.36 -0.54
CA VAL A 251 -11.77 -5.55 0.03
C VAL A 251 -11.81 -6.56 1.18
N LEU A 252 -10.64 -6.86 1.73
CA LEU A 252 -10.49 -7.84 2.81
C LEU A 252 -10.75 -7.19 4.18
N GLY A 253 -11.25 -7.99 5.12
CA GLY A 253 -11.52 -7.51 6.49
C GLY A 253 -10.27 -7.45 7.37
N PRO A 254 -10.31 -6.72 8.51
CA PRO A 254 -9.14 -6.48 9.37
C PRO A 254 -8.45 -7.74 9.91
N LYS A 255 -9.19 -8.83 10.07
CA LYS A 255 -8.62 -10.11 10.58
C LYS A 255 -7.83 -10.90 9.53
N THR A 256 -7.83 -10.45 8.28
CA THR A 256 -7.28 -11.25 7.17
C THR A 256 -5.78 -11.42 7.29
N ILE A 257 -5.02 -10.35 7.52
CA ILE A 257 -3.55 -10.46 7.56
C ILE A 257 -3.07 -11.42 8.64
N PRO A 258 -3.49 -11.33 9.91
CA PRO A 258 -3.06 -12.30 10.92
C PRO A 258 -3.40 -13.75 10.54
N LYS A 259 -4.59 -13.99 9.97
CA LYS A 259 -4.99 -15.32 9.50
C LYS A 259 -4.10 -15.81 8.37
N ARG A 260 -3.89 -15.01 7.32
CA ARG A 260 -3.08 -15.39 6.16
C ARG A 260 -1.60 -15.54 6.51
N THR A 261 -1.09 -14.78 7.46
CA THR A 261 0.26 -14.95 8.01
C THR A 261 0.44 -16.36 8.58
N GLN A 262 -0.51 -16.84 9.38
CA GLN A 262 -0.45 -18.20 9.93
C GLN A 262 -0.62 -19.29 8.85
N GLU A 263 -1.49 -19.06 7.86
CA GLU A 263 -1.67 -19.97 6.73
C GLU A 263 -0.41 -20.06 5.88
N LEU A 264 0.23 -18.93 5.55
CA LEU A 264 1.49 -18.89 4.80
C LEU A 264 2.62 -19.59 5.56
N CYS A 265 2.76 -19.30 6.86
CA CYS A 265 3.74 -19.94 7.73
C CYS A 265 3.61 -21.49 7.65
N ARG A 266 2.41 -21.99 7.82
CA ARG A 266 2.12 -23.45 7.75
C ARG A 266 2.43 -24.02 6.37
N ALA A 267 1.96 -23.37 5.30
CA ALA A 267 2.17 -23.84 3.93
C ALA A 267 3.66 -23.88 3.54
N LEU A 268 4.45 -22.93 4.02
CA LEU A 268 5.91 -22.92 3.81
C LEU A 268 6.59 -24.09 4.52
N LEU A 269 6.19 -24.41 5.77
CA LEU A 269 6.68 -25.60 6.48
C LEU A 269 6.28 -26.90 5.75
N GLU A 270 5.03 -26.99 5.31
CA GLU A 270 4.51 -28.14 4.56
C GLU A 270 5.21 -28.30 3.19
N SER A 271 5.69 -27.21 2.59
CA SER A 271 6.49 -27.27 1.35
C SER A 271 7.94 -27.74 1.56
N GLY A 272 8.35 -28.01 2.82
CA GLY A 272 9.65 -28.54 3.19
C GLY A 272 10.67 -27.48 3.63
N LYS A 273 10.27 -26.22 3.78
CA LYS A 273 11.16 -25.19 4.34
C LYS A 273 11.38 -25.42 5.84
N SER A 274 12.60 -25.17 6.29
CA SER A 274 12.95 -25.22 7.71
C SER A 274 12.30 -24.07 8.49
N GLU A 275 12.17 -24.22 9.80
CA GLU A 275 11.69 -23.15 10.69
C GLU A 275 12.53 -21.85 10.58
N SER A 276 13.83 -21.98 10.31
CA SER A 276 14.73 -20.83 10.13
C SER A 276 14.41 -20.07 8.84
N GLU A 277 14.22 -20.77 7.72
CA GLU A 277 13.86 -20.16 6.43
C GLU A 277 12.47 -19.51 6.51
N VAL A 278 11.50 -20.18 7.13
CA VAL A 278 10.16 -19.60 7.34
C VAL A 278 10.24 -18.35 8.21
N SER A 279 11.02 -18.39 9.30
CA SER A 279 11.23 -17.21 10.16
C SER A 279 11.85 -16.04 9.41
N GLU A 280 12.83 -16.30 8.56
CA GLU A 280 13.47 -15.26 7.73
C GLU A 280 12.47 -14.64 6.75
N ILE A 281 11.72 -15.46 6.03
CA ILE A 281 10.67 -14.99 5.10
C ILE A 281 9.66 -14.13 5.83
N MET A 282 9.12 -14.60 6.96
CA MET A 282 8.11 -13.87 7.71
C MET A 282 8.65 -12.56 8.32
N MET A 283 9.90 -12.56 8.80
CA MET A 283 10.56 -11.34 9.25
C MET A 283 10.75 -10.35 8.09
N ASN A 284 11.12 -10.83 6.92
CA ASN A 284 11.29 -9.96 5.75
C ASN A 284 10.00 -9.26 5.38
N ILE A 285 8.88 -9.96 5.25
CA ILE A 285 7.60 -9.37 4.82
C ILE A 285 6.91 -8.52 5.89
N HIS A 286 7.16 -8.78 7.18
CA HIS A 286 6.48 -8.06 8.27
C HIS A 286 7.36 -7.04 9.00
N SER A 287 8.67 -7.02 8.76
CA SER A 287 9.59 -6.15 9.50
C SER A 287 10.74 -5.60 8.65
N ASN A 288 11.59 -6.46 8.06
CA ASN A 288 12.84 -6.00 7.46
C ASN A 288 12.58 -5.16 6.20
N TRP A 289 11.87 -5.70 5.20
CA TRP A 289 11.51 -4.96 3.99
C TRP A 289 10.65 -3.73 4.27
N PRO A 290 9.61 -3.78 5.12
CA PRO A 290 8.90 -2.57 5.52
C PRO A 290 9.82 -1.50 6.09
N SER A 291 10.80 -1.85 6.92
CA SER A 291 11.76 -0.89 7.48
C SER A 291 12.69 -0.28 6.43
N GLU A 292 12.99 -1.00 5.35
CA GLU A 292 13.80 -0.51 4.23
C GLU A 292 12.99 0.37 3.27
N ILE A 293 11.74 -0.02 2.99
CA ILE A 293 10.90 0.64 2.00
C ILE A 293 10.23 1.88 2.57
N TYR A 294 9.75 1.79 3.81
CA TYR A 294 9.00 2.86 4.48
C TYR A 294 9.89 3.64 5.46
N SER A 295 11.06 4.05 5.00
CA SER A 295 12.06 4.78 5.80
C SER A 295 12.27 6.21 5.31
#